data_fbff359c2ace1b9a3a5876769e5cd357
#
_entry.id   fbff359c2ace1b9a3a5876769e5cd357
#
_cell.length_a   1.000
_cell.length_b   1.000
_cell.length_c   1.000
_cell.angle_alpha   90.00
_cell.angle_beta   90.00
_cell.angle_gamma   90.00
#
_symmetry.space_group_name_H-M   'P 1'
#
loop_
_entity.id
_entity.type
_entity.pdbx_description
1 polymer ?
#
loop_
_entity_poly.entity_id
_entity_poly.type
_entity_poly.pdbx_seq_one_letter_code
_entity_poly.pdbx_strand_id
1 'polypeptide(L)'
;PDVIESGGNQAKTIKSHHNVGGLPKNMKFSGVVEPLRGLFKDEVRALGRQLGLPRAFVERQPFPGPGLAVRVMGEITFEKLEILREADAIFREEVTRHRIRADQYFAVLTDTRSVGVVGDFRTFDYTVALRAVRTSDFMTCEYAPISHRVLGAVSARIVNEVKGIGRVVYDITGKPPATIEWQ
;
A
#
# COMPACT_ATOMS: atom_id res chain seq x y z
N PRO A 1 -17.41 -6.77 -8.02
CA PRO A 1 -16.17 -7.48 -8.29
C PRO A 1 -15.71 -8.34 -7.14
N ASP A 2 -15.66 -7.82 -5.92
CA ASP A 2 -15.24 -8.62 -4.74
C ASP A 2 -16.18 -9.80 -4.49
N VAL A 3 -17.44 -9.68 -4.85
CA VAL A 3 -18.43 -10.78 -4.83
C VAL A 3 -18.12 -11.82 -5.91
N ILE A 4 -17.65 -11.39 -7.08
CA ILE A 4 -17.28 -12.29 -8.19
C ILE A 4 -15.97 -13.02 -7.85
N GLU A 5 -15.00 -12.31 -7.28
CA GLU A 5 -13.70 -12.85 -6.91
C GLU A 5 -13.72 -13.77 -5.66
N SER A 6 -14.72 -13.63 -4.78
CA SER A 6 -14.87 -14.43 -3.57
C SER A 6 -15.87 -15.60 -3.70
N GLY A 7 -16.52 -15.79 -4.84
CA GLY A 7 -17.74 -16.57 -4.99
C GLY A 7 -17.61 -18.00 -5.54
N GLY A 8 -16.52 -18.69 -5.35
CA GLY A 8 -16.43 -20.12 -5.67
C GLY A 8 -16.62 -20.99 -4.42
N ASN A 9 -17.60 -21.89 -4.41
CA ASN A 9 -17.87 -22.85 -3.31
C ASN A 9 -16.71 -23.79 -2.92
N GLN A 10 -15.53 -23.64 -3.49
CA GLN A 10 -14.34 -24.47 -3.25
C GLN A 10 -13.04 -23.66 -2.97
N ALA A 11 -13.04 -22.34 -3.12
CA ALA A 11 -11.89 -21.52 -2.75
C ALA A 11 -12.06 -21.01 -1.32
N LYS A 12 -11.09 -21.30 -0.44
CA LYS A 12 -11.01 -20.64 0.88
C LYS A 12 -11.04 -19.13 0.63
N THR A 13 -11.97 -18.44 1.28
CA THR A 13 -12.17 -16.99 1.16
C THR A 13 -10.86 -16.25 1.43
N ILE A 14 -10.20 -15.80 0.38
CA ILE A 14 -8.92 -15.07 0.49
C ILE A 14 -9.19 -13.63 0.99
N LYS A 15 -10.42 -13.13 0.83
CA LYS A 15 -10.82 -11.76 1.20
C LYS A 15 -11.96 -11.78 2.21
N SER A 16 -11.64 -11.90 3.49
CA SER A 16 -12.63 -11.89 4.59
C SER A 16 -13.17 -10.50 4.92
N HIS A 17 -12.53 -9.42 4.45
CA HIS A 17 -12.86 -8.03 4.77
C HIS A 17 -13.76 -7.33 3.74
N HIS A 18 -14.10 -8.00 2.64
CA HIS A 18 -15.07 -7.50 1.69
C HIS A 18 -16.49 -7.87 2.14
N ASN A 19 -17.47 -7.03 1.78
CA ASN A 19 -18.88 -7.19 2.19
C ASN A 19 -19.55 -8.41 1.52
N VAL A 20 -18.97 -9.59 1.69
CA VAL A 20 -19.51 -10.86 1.23
C VAL A 20 -19.93 -11.68 2.45
N GLY A 21 -21.08 -11.33 3.02
CA GLY A 21 -21.64 -12.00 4.19
C GLY A 21 -21.04 -11.57 5.54
N GLY A 22 -20.23 -10.50 5.59
CA GLY A 22 -19.51 -10.06 6.78
C GLY A 22 -20.14 -8.90 7.57
N LEU A 23 -21.27 -8.36 7.14
CA LEU A 23 -21.93 -7.27 7.89
C LEU A 23 -22.56 -7.81 9.17
N PRO A 24 -22.45 -7.07 10.30
CA PRO A 24 -23.08 -7.46 11.56
C PRO A 24 -24.60 -7.62 11.38
N LYS A 25 -25.15 -8.73 11.89
CA LYS A 25 -26.60 -9.02 11.79
C LYS A 25 -27.49 -8.02 12.53
N ASN A 26 -26.92 -7.24 13.46
CA ASN A 26 -27.65 -6.31 14.33
C ASN A 26 -27.51 -4.85 13.91
N MET A 27 -27.31 -4.55 12.61
CA MET A 27 -27.30 -3.16 12.14
C MET A 27 -28.71 -2.56 12.19
N LYS A 28 -28.78 -1.32 12.70
CA LYS A 28 -30.06 -0.58 12.84
C LYS A 28 -30.52 0.08 11.53
N PHE A 29 -30.14 -0.49 10.36
CA PHE A 29 -30.64 0.01 9.08
C PHE A 29 -31.52 -1.03 8.40
N SER A 30 -32.41 -0.55 7.54
CA SER A 30 -33.34 -1.39 6.77
C SER A 30 -32.68 -2.19 5.64
N GLY A 31 -31.43 -1.86 5.27
CA GLY A 31 -30.68 -2.56 4.21
C GLY A 31 -29.42 -1.85 3.79
N VAL A 32 -28.68 -2.48 2.88
CA VAL A 32 -27.46 -1.96 2.25
C VAL A 32 -27.75 -1.70 0.77
N VAL A 33 -27.38 -0.53 0.28
CA VAL A 33 -27.49 -0.18 -1.14
C VAL A 33 -26.12 -0.30 -1.78
N GLU A 34 -25.99 -1.18 -2.77
CA GLU A 34 -24.72 -1.48 -3.46
C GLU A 34 -24.87 -1.29 -4.98
N PRO A 35 -24.97 -0.04 -5.47
CA PRO A 35 -25.24 0.22 -6.88
C PRO A 35 -24.13 -0.23 -7.84
N LEU A 36 -22.91 -0.43 -7.32
CA LEU A 36 -21.74 -0.83 -8.09
C LEU A 36 -21.44 -2.34 -8.00
N ARG A 37 -22.31 -3.13 -7.38
CA ARG A 37 -22.06 -4.54 -7.06
C ARG A 37 -21.72 -5.40 -8.29
N GLY A 38 -22.28 -5.10 -9.45
CA GLY A 38 -22.06 -5.82 -10.70
C GLY A 38 -20.90 -5.29 -11.56
N LEU A 39 -20.14 -4.27 -11.10
CA LEU A 39 -19.09 -3.64 -11.89
C LEU A 39 -17.70 -4.05 -11.41
N PHE A 40 -16.79 -4.27 -12.36
CA PHE A 40 -15.37 -4.40 -12.07
C PHE A 40 -14.74 -3.03 -11.77
N LYS A 41 -13.55 -3.03 -11.17
CA LYS A 41 -12.87 -1.81 -10.70
C LYS A 41 -12.56 -0.82 -11.82
N ASP A 42 -12.19 -1.30 -12.98
CA ASP A 42 -11.96 -0.50 -14.19
C ASP A 42 -13.27 0.10 -14.72
N GLU A 43 -14.37 -0.65 -14.68
CA GLU A 43 -15.71 -0.18 -15.04
C GLU A 43 -16.21 0.89 -14.07
N VAL A 44 -15.99 0.72 -12.75
CA VAL A 44 -16.30 1.73 -11.74
C VAL A 44 -15.52 3.02 -12.01
N ARG A 45 -14.23 2.91 -12.38
CA ARG A 45 -13.41 4.05 -12.76
C ARG A 45 -13.92 4.72 -14.05
N ALA A 46 -14.32 3.93 -15.04
CA ALA A 46 -14.91 4.44 -16.27
C ALA A 46 -16.21 5.21 -16.00
N LEU A 47 -17.09 4.64 -15.18
CA LEU A 47 -18.32 5.29 -14.73
C LEU A 47 -18.01 6.59 -13.96
N GLY A 48 -17.04 6.58 -13.06
CA GLY A 48 -16.62 7.78 -12.32
C GLY A 48 -16.18 8.92 -13.24
N ARG A 49 -15.43 8.60 -14.31
CA ARG A 49 -15.06 9.60 -15.35
C ARG A 49 -16.28 10.14 -16.08
N GLN A 50 -17.23 9.27 -16.46
CA GLN A 50 -18.48 9.69 -17.12
C GLN A 50 -19.33 10.57 -16.24
N LEU A 51 -19.34 10.36 -14.93
CA LEU A 51 -20.03 11.18 -13.94
C LEU A 51 -19.29 12.51 -13.64
N GLY A 52 -18.17 12.80 -14.30
CA GLY A 52 -17.41 14.03 -14.12
C GLY A 52 -16.59 14.09 -12.81
N LEU A 53 -16.33 12.97 -12.16
CA LEU A 53 -15.47 12.97 -10.97
C LEU A 53 -14.02 13.36 -11.34
N PRO A 54 -13.36 14.18 -10.50
CA PRO A 54 -11.98 14.56 -10.75
C PRO A 54 -11.05 13.36 -10.93
N ARG A 55 -10.14 13.46 -11.90
CA ARG A 55 -9.18 12.39 -12.22
C ARG A 55 -8.39 11.92 -11.00
N ALA A 56 -8.02 12.83 -10.11
CA ALA A 56 -7.30 12.52 -8.87
C ALA A 56 -8.07 11.56 -7.94
N PHE A 57 -9.41 11.55 -8.00
CA PHE A 57 -10.24 10.60 -7.25
C PHE A 57 -10.38 9.27 -7.98
N VAL A 58 -10.66 9.31 -9.29
CA VAL A 58 -10.94 8.13 -10.10
C VAL A 58 -9.70 7.26 -10.29
N GLU A 59 -8.54 7.90 -10.49
CA GLU A 59 -7.27 7.20 -10.77
C GLU A 59 -6.37 7.05 -9.53
N ARG A 60 -6.90 7.37 -8.34
CA ARG A 60 -6.17 7.16 -7.09
C ARG A 60 -5.72 5.71 -6.96
N GLN A 61 -4.44 5.51 -6.59
CA GLN A 61 -3.96 4.19 -6.25
C GLN A 61 -4.78 3.57 -5.10
N PRO A 62 -4.93 2.24 -5.03
CA PRO A 62 -5.59 1.59 -3.90
C PRO A 62 -4.98 2.02 -2.57
N PHE A 63 -5.84 2.20 -1.57
CA PHE A 63 -5.42 2.48 -0.21
C PHE A 63 -6.18 1.52 0.70
N PRO A 64 -5.51 0.83 1.63
CA PRO A 64 -6.15 -0.18 2.47
C PRO A 64 -7.20 0.46 3.38
N GLY A 65 -8.31 -0.27 3.61
CA GLY A 65 -9.40 0.19 4.49
C GLY A 65 -8.95 0.55 5.91
N PRO A 66 -8.06 -0.25 6.57
CA PRO A 66 -7.51 0.08 7.88
C PRO A 66 -6.54 1.28 7.90
N GLY A 67 -6.22 1.85 6.74
CA GLY A 67 -5.29 2.97 6.63
C GLY A 67 -3.82 2.57 6.74
N LEU A 68 -2.97 3.52 7.15
CA LEU A 68 -1.52 3.30 7.28
C LEU A 68 -1.14 2.24 8.31
N ALA A 69 -2.02 1.95 9.27
CA ALA A 69 -1.77 0.98 10.32
C ALA A 69 -1.35 -0.40 9.78
N VAL A 70 -1.94 -0.83 8.65
CA VAL A 70 -1.60 -2.11 8.00
C VAL A 70 -0.18 -2.14 7.41
N ARG A 71 0.48 -0.99 7.31
CA ARG A 71 1.87 -0.86 6.84
C ARG A 71 2.88 -0.67 7.96
N VAL A 72 2.45 -0.79 9.22
CA VAL A 72 3.32 -0.88 10.39
C VAL A 72 3.37 -2.33 10.82
N MET A 73 4.53 -2.97 10.69
CA MET A 73 4.71 -4.34 11.16
C MET A 73 4.86 -4.36 12.68
N GLY A 74 4.20 -5.35 13.33
CA GLY A 74 4.19 -5.46 14.78
C GLY A 74 3.26 -4.46 15.48
N GLU A 75 3.64 -4.00 16.67
CA GLU A 75 2.83 -3.08 17.46
C GLU A 75 2.69 -1.72 16.77
N ILE A 76 1.47 -1.20 16.73
CA ILE A 76 1.15 0.11 16.15
C ILE A 76 1.24 1.17 17.24
N THR A 77 2.16 2.13 17.08
CA THR A 77 2.30 3.29 17.97
C THR A 77 2.22 4.58 17.17
N PHE A 78 1.92 5.69 17.85
CA PHE A 78 1.94 7.01 17.21
C PHE A 78 3.30 7.35 16.61
N GLU A 79 4.39 7.03 17.31
CA GLU A 79 5.75 7.24 16.83
C GLU A 79 6.00 6.48 15.52
N LYS A 80 5.68 5.19 15.46
CA LYS A 80 5.83 4.37 14.24
C LYS A 80 4.98 4.89 13.09
N LEU A 81 3.77 5.39 13.37
CA LEU A 81 2.91 5.98 12.35
C LEU A 81 3.46 7.28 11.78
N GLU A 82 4.04 8.14 12.62
CA GLU A 82 4.70 9.37 12.14
C GLU A 82 5.92 9.04 11.27
N ILE A 83 6.79 8.14 11.75
CA ILE A 83 7.94 7.64 10.96
C ILE A 83 7.50 7.12 9.60
N LEU A 84 6.44 6.30 9.57
CA LEU A 84 5.91 5.76 8.34
C LEU A 84 5.32 6.83 7.41
N ARG A 85 4.58 7.81 7.95
CA ARG A 85 4.01 8.91 7.16
C ARG A 85 5.07 9.73 6.45
N GLU A 86 6.13 10.09 7.18
CA GLU A 86 7.24 10.86 6.62
C GLU A 86 7.96 10.07 5.53
N ALA A 87 8.29 8.80 5.79
CA ALA A 87 8.94 7.93 4.82
C ALA A 87 8.08 7.68 3.56
N ASP A 88 6.77 7.44 3.74
CA ASP A 88 5.81 7.24 2.63
C ASP A 88 5.67 8.52 1.79
N ALA A 89 5.62 9.69 2.44
CA ALA A 89 5.52 10.98 1.76
C ALA A 89 6.75 11.22 0.86
N ILE A 90 7.95 11.01 1.39
CA ILE A 90 9.20 11.15 0.62
C ILE A 90 9.21 10.19 -0.57
N PHE A 91 8.85 8.92 -0.36
CA PHE A 91 8.82 7.94 -1.45
C PHE A 91 7.81 8.33 -2.53
N ARG A 92 6.62 8.75 -2.17
CA ARG A 92 5.57 9.20 -3.10
C ARG A 92 5.98 10.46 -3.88
N GLU A 93 6.63 11.40 -3.24
CA GLU A 93 7.22 12.57 -3.91
C GLU A 93 8.23 12.15 -4.99
N GLU A 94 9.19 11.29 -4.65
CA GLU A 94 10.23 10.85 -5.58
C GLU A 94 9.66 10.01 -6.73
N VAL A 95 8.67 9.14 -6.48
CA VAL A 95 7.94 8.42 -7.53
C VAL A 95 7.29 9.40 -8.51
N THR A 96 6.63 10.44 -7.99
CA THR A 96 6.00 11.48 -8.81
C THR A 96 7.03 12.32 -9.57
N ARG A 97 8.06 12.80 -8.88
CA ARG A 97 9.14 13.64 -9.42
C ARG A 97 9.88 12.96 -10.59
N HIS A 98 10.15 11.67 -10.43
CA HIS A 98 10.84 10.86 -11.43
C HIS A 98 9.91 10.18 -12.43
N ARG A 99 8.59 10.44 -12.36
CA ARG A 99 7.57 9.86 -13.25
C ARG A 99 7.66 8.34 -13.33
N ILE A 100 7.88 7.70 -12.18
CA ILE A 100 7.96 6.24 -12.11
C ILE A 100 6.59 5.64 -12.43
N ARG A 101 6.58 4.69 -13.36
CA ARG A 101 5.37 3.94 -13.70
C ARG A 101 5.15 2.84 -12.67
N ALA A 102 4.21 3.06 -11.77
CA ALA A 102 3.74 2.08 -10.81
C ALA A 102 2.24 2.30 -10.56
N ASP A 103 1.49 1.21 -10.40
CA ASP A 103 0.05 1.24 -10.19
C ASP A 103 -0.29 1.32 -8.70
N GLN A 104 0.60 0.82 -7.85
CA GLN A 104 0.55 1.00 -6.41
C GLN A 104 1.98 1.09 -5.85
N TYR A 105 2.21 2.02 -4.93
CA TYR A 105 3.50 2.24 -4.29
C TYR A 105 3.33 2.88 -2.92
N PHE A 106 4.14 2.44 -1.98
CA PHE A 106 4.07 2.85 -0.58
C PHE A 106 5.32 2.41 0.20
N ALA A 107 5.48 2.96 1.39
CA ALA A 107 6.45 2.50 2.37
C ALA A 107 5.79 1.57 3.40
N VAL A 108 6.57 0.66 3.96
CA VAL A 108 6.22 -0.23 5.08
C VAL A 108 7.25 -0.07 6.16
N LEU A 109 6.83 0.25 7.38
CA LEU A 109 7.73 0.26 8.52
C LEU A 109 7.80 -1.16 9.10
N THR A 110 8.97 -1.78 8.93
CA THR A 110 9.20 -3.12 9.50
C THR A 110 9.47 -3.02 11.01
N ASP A 111 9.27 -4.12 11.72
CA ASP A 111 9.66 -4.18 13.14
C ASP A 111 11.15 -4.53 13.32
N THR A 112 11.88 -4.69 12.21
CA THR A 112 13.30 -4.99 12.21
C THR A 112 14.10 -3.73 12.45
N ARG A 113 14.96 -3.77 13.46
CA ARG A 113 15.98 -2.77 13.72
C ARG A 113 17.37 -3.26 13.33
N SER A 114 18.20 -2.36 12.90
CA SER A 114 19.59 -2.67 12.53
C SER A 114 20.57 -1.63 13.05
N VAL A 115 21.81 -2.06 13.19
CA VAL A 115 22.88 -1.16 13.58
C VAL A 115 23.17 -0.18 12.46
N GLY A 116 23.29 1.09 12.83
CA GLY A 116 23.73 2.20 12.00
C GLY A 116 24.85 3.01 12.66
N VAL A 117 25.40 3.95 11.95
CA VAL A 117 26.39 4.91 12.44
C VAL A 117 25.96 6.30 11.99
N VAL A 118 25.88 7.25 12.94
CA VAL A 118 25.60 8.65 12.68
C VAL A 118 26.68 9.49 13.36
N GLY A 119 27.56 10.12 12.57
CA GLY A 119 28.78 10.69 13.09
C GLY A 119 29.64 9.63 13.77
N ASP A 120 30.02 9.85 15.01
CA ASP A 120 30.80 8.92 15.83
C ASP A 120 29.94 8.01 16.72
N PHE A 121 28.61 8.08 16.58
CA PHE A 121 27.69 7.33 17.43
C PHE A 121 27.08 6.14 16.70
N ARG A 122 26.99 5.02 17.44
CA ARG A 122 26.25 3.83 16.99
C ARG A 122 24.76 4.03 17.25
N THR A 123 23.93 3.76 16.23
CA THR A 123 22.47 3.78 16.33
C THR A 123 21.89 2.40 16.17
N PHE A 124 20.61 2.23 16.54
CA PHE A 124 19.86 1.00 16.36
C PHE A 124 18.43 1.36 15.95
N ASP A 125 18.25 1.58 14.63
CA ASP A 125 17.08 2.20 14.04
C ASP A 125 16.28 1.22 13.19
N TYR A 126 15.03 1.59 12.87
CA TYR A 126 14.13 0.80 12.06
C TYR A 126 14.60 0.67 10.61
N THR A 127 14.14 -0.42 10.00
CA THR A 127 14.22 -0.65 8.55
C THR A 127 12.88 -0.31 7.90
N VAL A 128 12.91 0.49 6.85
CA VAL A 128 11.75 0.76 5.99
C VAL A 128 11.88 -0.05 4.71
N ALA A 129 10.82 -0.75 4.34
CA ALA A 129 10.69 -1.39 3.04
C ALA A 129 9.86 -0.50 2.10
N LEU A 130 10.40 -0.25 0.92
CA LEU A 130 9.70 0.42 -0.17
C LEU A 130 9.07 -0.65 -1.07
N ARG A 131 7.81 -0.48 -1.42
CA ARG A 131 7.09 -1.34 -2.34
C ARG A 131 6.51 -0.53 -3.47
N ALA A 132 6.79 -0.92 -4.71
CA ALA A 132 6.11 -0.38 -5.88
C ALA A 132 5.85 -1.52 -6.85
N VAL A 133 4.63 -1.60 -7.38
CA VAL A 133 4.19 -2.70 -8.24
C VAL A 133 3.51 -2.18 -9.51
N ARG A 134 3.58 -2.99 -10.55
CA ARG A 134 2.82 -2.86 -11.78
C ARG A 134 1.81 -3.99 -11.86
N THR A 135 0.59 -3.66 -12.21
CA THR A 135 -0.50 -4.62 -12.30
C THR A 135 -1.60 -4.07 -13.19
N SER A 136 -2.35 -4.95 -13.85
CA SER A 136 -3.55 -4.59 -14.61
C SER A 136 -4.83 -4.75 -13.79
N ASP A 137 -4.88 -5.76 -12.93
CA ASP A 137 -6.10 -6.24 -12.28
C ASP A 137 -5.99 -6.37 -10.75
N PHE A 138 -4.79 -6.15 -10.18
CA PHE A 138 -4.45 -6.36 -8.77
C PHE A 138 -4.54 -7.83 -8.30
N MET A 139 -4.82 -8.78 -9.21
CA MET A 139 -4.76 -10.21 -8.92
C MET A 139 -3.33 -10.73 -8.99
N THR A 140 -2.60 -10.29 -10.00
CA THR A 140 -1.17 -10.53 -10.17
C THR A 140 -0.41 -9.21 -10.22
N CYS A 141 0.86 -9.20 -9.83
CA CYS A 141 1.70 -8.03 -10.01
C CYS A 141 3.19 -8.40 -10.11
N GLU A 142 3.90 -7.53 -10.79
CA GLU A 142 5.36 -7.48 -10.79
C GLU A 142 5.84 -6.25 -10.03
N TYR A 143 7.06 -6.28 -9.50
CA TYR A 143 7.65 -5.07 -8.93
C TYR A 143 7.91 -4.03 -10.03
N ALA A 144 7.77 -2.75 -9.72
CA ALA A 144 8.11 -1.67 -10.63
C ALA A 144 9.65 -1.51 -10.70
N PRO A 145 10.28 -1.58 -11.90
CA PRO A 145 11.73 -1.40 -12.01
C PRO A 145 12.10 0.08 -11.80
N ILE A 146 12.47 0.42 -10.58
CA ILE A 146 12.99 1.76 -10.22
C ILE A 146 14.51 1.73 -10.37
N SER A 147 15.09 2.72 -11.05
CA SER A 147 16.53 2.79 -11.22
C SER A 147 17.25 2.93 -9.89
N HIS A 148 18.42 2.29 -9.76
CA HIS A 148 19.25 2.39 -8.53
C HIS A 148 19.58 3.83 -8.16
N ARG A 149 19.72 4.74 -9.14
CA ARG A 149 19.92 6.16 -8.90
C ARG A 149 18.76 6.79 -8.12
N VAL A 150 17.53 6.46 -8.50
CA VAL A 150 16.31 6.96 -7.82
C VAL A 150 16.15 6.31 -6.47
N LEU A 151 16.33 4.98 -6.37
CA LEU A 151 16.29 4.28 -5.08
C LEU A 151 17.34 4.82 -4.11
N GLY A 152 18.56 5.13 -4.59
CA GLY A 152 19.59 5.78 -3.79
C GLY A 152 19.19 7.16 -3.29
N ALA A 153 18.56 7.99 -4.15
CA ALA A 153 18.07 9.31 -3.75
C ALA A 153 16.94 9.21 -2.70
N VAL A 154 15.98 8.30 -2.90
CA VAL A 154 14.91 8.03 -1.93
C VAL A 154 15.50 7.59 -0.58
N SER A 155 16.41 6.61 -0.62
CA SER A 155 17.08 6.10 0.59
C SER A 155 17.83 7.21 1.34
N ALA A 156 18.59 8.02 0.63
CA ALA A 156 19.33 9.13 1.24
C ALA A 156 18.39 10.15 1.89
N ARG A 157 17.29 10.52 1.22
CA ARG A 157 16.30 11.43 1.79
C ARG A 157 15.64 10.83 3.04
N ILE A 158 15.16 9.59 2.97
CA ILE A 158 14.47 8.95 4.10
C ILE A 158 15.40 8.88 5.32
N VAL A 159 16.65 8.42 5.16
CA VAL A 159 17.58 8.27 6.28
C VAL A 159 18.01 9.62 6.87
N ASN A 160 18.11 10.68 6.05
CA ASN A 160 18.51 11.99 6.53
C ASN A 160 17.37 12.85 7.08
N GLU A 161 16.14 12.69 6.54
CA GLU A 161 15.01 13.54 6.88
C GLU A 161 14.10 12.90 7.94
N VAL A 162 14.05 11.55 8.04
CA VAL A 162 13.15 10.83 8.96
C VAL A 162 13.93 10.22 10.11
N LYS A 163 13.69 10.71 11.33
CA LYS A 163 14.34 10.17 12.53
C LYS A 163 13.87 8.74 12.82
N GLY A 164 14.80 7.89 13.27
CA GLY A 164 14.51 6.52 13.68
C GLY A 164 14.57 5.50 12.55
N ILE A 165 14.95 5.91 11.33
CA ILE A 165 15.20 5.01 10.20
C ILE A 165 16.69 4.95 9.90
N GLY A 166 17.28 3.75 10.03
CA GLY A 166 18.70 3.50 9.71
C GLY A 166 18.90 2.72 8.41
N ARG A 167 17.83 2.17 7.82
CA ARG A 167 17.94 1.33 6.63
C ARG A 167 16.70 1.39 5.75
N VAL A 168 16.94 1.41 4.43
CA VAL A 168 15.89 1.34 3.42
C VAL A 168 16.15 0.13 2.54
N VAL A 169 15.11 -0.67 2.28
CA VAL A 169 15.15 -1.81 1.35
C VAL A 169 14.05 -1.67 0.31
N TYR A 170 14.21 -2.30 -0.85
CA TYR A 170 13.21 -2.32 -1.90
C TYR A 170 12.71 -3.75 -2.11
N ASP A 171 11.39 -3.95 -1.98
CA ASP A 171 10.76 -5.25 -2.17
C ASP A 171 10.51 -5.53 -3.66
N ILE A 172 11.22 -6.54 -4.18
CA ILE A 172 11.18 -6.98 -5.58
C ILE A 172 10.32 -8.24 -5.79
N THR A 173 9.50 -8.62 -4.80
CA THR A 173 8.72 -9.85 -4.88
C THR A 173 7.42 -9.63 -5.67
N GLY A 174 7.15 -10.49 -6.63
CA GLY A 174 5.89 -10.49 -7.40
C GLY A 174 4.72 -11.10 -6.62
N LYS A 175 3.53 -10.92 -7.14
CA LYS A 175 2.32 -11.61 -6.67
C LYS A 175 1.80 -12.52 -7.80
N PRO A 176 1.72 -13.84 -7.59
CA PRO A 176 2.22 -14.58 -6.44
C PRO A 176 3.75 -14.62 -6.39
N PRO A 177 4.41 -15.05 -5.30
CA PRO A 177 3.82 -15.62 -4.09
C PRO A 177 3.42 -14.59 -3.03
N ALA A 178 3.96 -13.36 -3.07
CA ALA A 178 3.62 -12.33 -2.11
C ALA A 178 2.25 -11.70 -2.39
N THR A 179 1.69 -11.01 -1.41
CA THR A 179 0.58 -10.07 -1.61
C THR A 179 1.13 -8.68 -1.97
N ILE A 180 0.28 -7.75 -2.37
CA ILE A 180 0.73 -6.36 -2.62
C ILE A 180 1.01 -5.67 -1.30
N GLU A 181 0.01 -5.62 -0.38
CA GLU A 181 0.23 -5.17 0.99
C GLU A 181 0.96 -6.27 1.78
N TRP A 182 1.67 -5.88 2.84
CA TRP A 182 2.46 -6.82 3.67
C TRP A 182 1.64 -7.48 4.78
N GLN A 183 0.46 -6.91 5.10
CA GLN A 183 -0.50 -7.47 6.06
C GLN A 183 -1.90 -7.54 5.45
#